data_207adcf7e07f82a0be8e63f453a36018
#
_entry.id   207adcf7e07f82a0be8e63f453a36018
#
_cell.length_a   1.000
_cell.length_b   1.000
_cell.length_c   1.000
_cell.angle_alpha   90.00
_cell.angle_beta   90.00
_cell.angle_gamma   90.00
#
_symmetry.space_group_name_H-M   'P 1'
#
loop_
_entity.id
_entity.type
_entity.pdbx_description
1 polymer ?
#
loop_
_entity_poly.entity_id
_entity_poly.type
_entity_poly.pdbx_seq_one_letter_code
_entity_poly.pdbx_strand_id
1 'polypeptide(L)'
;MAKRDYNCIMANDLPVSIAQLAAAVPDGAKLAIPNENCGIAMAATRELVRRGIRNLHLVTVPVAGLQADILIGAGCVSVIETSAVTLGEFGTGPRFAAAVREGRVRVLDATCPAIHAALQAGEKGLPFMPLRGLLGTDVLRNRPEWKVIDNPCRAADGGEDPIVLLPAIRPDTALFHAPLADRQGNVFIGRKRELLTMAHAARQTLVTVEEIGEANLFDDPELAAGVVPAIYVTRVAVARRGARPLALTGRYGPDEQMLARYAKLARSEQGFADFVREWLACDPIALTA
;
A
#
# COMPACT_ATOMS: atom_id res chain seq x y z
N MET A 1 -1.39 3.39 24.75
CA MET A 1 -0.19 3.53 23.89
C MET A 1 0.37 2.13 23.69
N ALA A 2 -0.01 1.44 22.59
CA ALA A 2 0.55 0.12 22.29
C ALA A 2 2.02 0.32 21.96
N LYS A 3 2.91 -0.33 22.70
CA LYS A 3 4.35 -0.36 22.40
C LYS A 3 4.52 -0.90 20.98
N ARG A 4 5.19 -0.15 20.09
CA ARG A 4 5.84 -0.77 18.95
C ARG A 4 6.80 -1.80 19.51
N ASP A 5 6.58 -3.06 19.19
CA ASP A 5 7.64 -4.06 19.35
C ASP A 5 8.65 -3.74 18.25
N TYR A 6 9.65 -2.92 18.60
CA TYR A 6 10.81 -2.69 17.76
C TYR A 6 11.62 -4.00 17.74
N ASN A 7 11.13 -4.98 17.02
CA ASN A 7 11.97 -6.09 16.59
C ASN A 7 12.94 -5.52 15.56
N CYS A 8 14.03 -4.94 16.08
CA CYS A 8 15.17 -4.55 15.28
C CYS A 8 15.56 -5.78 14.46
N ILE A 9 15.54 -5.68 13.14
CA ILE A 9 16.05 -6.73 12.27
C ILE A 9 17.50 -6.95 12.70
N MET A 10 17.76 -8.12 13.28
CA MET A 10 19.14 -8.56 13.49
C MET A 10 19.71 -8.82 12.09
N ALA A 11 20.86 -8.21 11.80
CA ALA A 11 21.51 -8.27 10.47
C ALA A 11 21.70 -9.71 9.92
N ASN A 12 21.57 -10.72 10.78
CA ASN A 12 21.71 -12.13 10.43
C ASN A 12 20.45 -12.76 9.79
N ASP A 13 19.29 -12.06 9.79
CA ASP A 13 18.00 -12.57 9.26
C ASP A 13 17.63 -12.00 7.89
N LEU A 14 18.49 -11.25 7.23
CA LEU A 14 18.25 -10.68 5.90
C LEU A 14 19.04 -11.42 4.80
N PRO A 15 18.43 -11.60 3.61
CA PRO A 15 17.01 -11.46 3.29
C PRO A 15 16.18 -12.69 3.68
N VAL A 16 14.90 -12.48 4.02
CA VAL A 16 13.93 -13.61 4.14
C VAL A 16 13.43 -14.01 2.74
N SER A 17 12.81 -15.19 2.62
CA SER A 17 12.12 -15.56 1.37
C SER A 17 10.82 -14.72 1.20
N ILE A 18 10.37 -14.54 -0.06
CA ILE A 18 9.11 -13.84 -0.35
C ILE A 18 7.93 -14.53 0.34
N ALA A 19 7.96 -15.86 0.42
CA ALA A 19 6.94 -16.66 1.12
C ALA A 19 6.93 -16.36 2.63
N GLN A 20 8.09 -16.28 3.28
CA GLN A 20 8.21 -15.90 4.70
C GLN A 20 7.76 -14.45 4.93
N LEU A 21 8.07 -13.54 4.00
CA LEU A 21 7.60 -12.16 4.06
C LEU A 21 6.07 -12.10 3.96
N ALA A 22 5.47 -12.77 2.98
CA ALA A 22 4.02 -12.82 2.81
C ALA A 22 3.33 -13.49 4.01
N ALA A 23 3.94 -14.53 4.61
CA ALA A 23 3.41 -15.22 5.79
C ALA A 23 3.32 -14.31 7.03
N ALA A 24 4.07 -13.21 7.07
CA ALA A 24 4.00 -12.22 8.15
C ALA A 24 2.75 -11.33 8.10
N VAL A 25 1.97 -11.35 7.02
CA VAL A 25 0.68 -10.65 6.94
C VAL A 25 -0.41 -11.57 7.46
N PRO A 26 -1.04 -11.33 8.61
CA PRO A 26 -2.12 -12.19 9.11
C PRO A 26 -3.44 -11.96 8.37
N ASP A 27 -4.34 -12.93 8.42
CA ASP A 27 -5.73 -12.74 8.00
C ASP A 27 -6.37 -11.61 8.81
N GLY A 28 -7.22 -10.83 8.17
CA GLY A 28 -7.87 -9.69 8.80
C GLY A 28 -6.98 -8.45 8.99
N ALA A 29 -5.71 -8.48 8.58
CA ALA A 29 -4.80 -7.36 8.74
C ALA A 29 -5.29 -6.10 8.03
N LYS A 30 -5.09 -4.94 8.65
CA LYS A 30 -5.14 -3.64 7.97
C LYS A 30 -3.82 -3.45 7.22
N LEU A 31 -3.88 -3.63 5.89
CA LEU A 31 -2.74 -3.62 4.99
C LEU A 31 -2.69 -2.32 4.18
N ALA A 32 -1.67 -1.50 4.42
CA ALA A 32 -1.40 -0.33 3.59
C ALA A 32 -0.60 -0.73 2.35
N ILE A 33 -1.07 -0.28 1.18
CA ILE A 33 -0.45 -0.49 -0.12
C ILE A 33 -0.29 0.84 -0.85
N PRO A 34 0.82 1.07 -1.57
CA PRO A 34 1.07 2.32 -2.27
C PRO A 34 0.29 2.41 -3.59
N ASN A 35 0.33 3.58 -4.23
CA ASN A 35 -0.17 3.74 -5.58
C ASN A 35 0.78 3.12 -6.63
N GLU A 36 0.28 2.87 -7.85
CA GLU A 36 0.97 2.08 -8.88
C GLU A 36 2.35 2.61 -9.32
N ASN A 37 2.61 3.89 -9.13
CA ASN A 37 3.89 4.49 -9.50
C ASN A 37 4.90 4.57 -8.35
N CYS A 38 4.62 3.90 -7.22
CA CYS A 38 5.36 4.04 -5.98
C CYS A 38 5.99 2.75 -5.46
N GLY A 39 6.27 1.79 -6.35
CA GLY A 39 6.89 0.54 -5.92
C GLY A 39 5.90 -0.44 -5.31
N ILE A 40 5.08 -1.03 -6.16
CA ILE A 40 4.10 -2.06 -5.78
C ILE A 40 4.78 -3.41 -5.60
N ALA A 41 4.54 -4.07 -4.48
CA ALA A 41 5.11 -5.37 -4.15
C ALA A 41 4.34 -6.53 -4.83
N MET A 42 4.34 -6.60 -6.18
CA MET A 42 3.58 -7.62 -6.91
C MET A 42 4.07 -9.04 -6.66
N ALA A 43 5.36 -9.23 -6.43
CA ALA A 43 5.90 -10.55 -6.05
C ALA A 43 5.33 -11.03 -4.70
N ALA A 44 5.27 -10.15 -3.69
CA ALA A 44 4.64 -10.47 -2.41
C ALA A 44 3.12 -10.63 -2.54
N THR A 45 2.46 -9.81 -3.39
CA THR A 45 1.03 -9.93 -3.68
C THR A 45 0.69 -11.31 -4.25
N ARG A 46 1.53 -11.85 -5.13
CA ARG A 46 1.39 -13.21 -5.68
C ARG A 46 1.40 -14.26 -4.56
N GLU A 47 2.30 -14.14 -3.61
CA GLU A 47 2.37 -15.05 -2.46
C GLU A 47 1.16 -14.90 -1.53
N LEU A 48 0.67 -13.67 -1.31
CA LEU A 48 -0.56 -13.45 -0.55
C LEU A 48 -1.76 -14.16 -1.19
N VAL A 49 -1.90 -14.06 -2.52
CA VAL A 49 -2.96 -14.77 -3.27
C VAL A 49 -2.76 -16.28 -3.21
N ARG A 50 -1.51 -16.76 -3.45
CA ARG A 50 -1.19 -18.20 -3.45
C ARG A 50 -1.51 -18.88 -2.12
N ARG A 51 -1.22 -18.21 -0.99
CA ARG A 51 -1.55 -18.75 0.34
C ARG A 51 -3.01 -18.58 0.73
N GLY A 52 -3.82 -17.90 -0.10
CA GLY A 52 -5.25 -17.72 0.14
C GLY A 52 -5.57 -16.83 1.33
N ILE A 53 -4.82 -15.72 1.52
CA ILE A 53 -5.08 -14.76 2.59
C ILE A 53 -6.54 -14.25 2.55
N ARG A 54 -7.13 -13.96 3.71
CA ARG A 54 -8.53 -13.60 3.84
C ARG A 54 -8.76 -12.34 4.67
N ASN A 55 -9.91 -11.72 4.41
CA ASN A 55 -10.48 -10.65 5.25
C ASN A 55 -9.58 -9.41 5.40
N LEU A 56 -8.70 -9.13 4.45
CA LEU A 56 -7.87 -7.93 4.50
C LEU A 56 -8.73 -6.66 4.54
N HIS A 57 -8.31 -5.71 5.37
CA HIS A 57 -8.72 -4.31 5.28
C HIS A 57 -7.63 -3.55 4.52
N LEU A 58 -7.81 -3.34 3.23
CA LEU A 58 -6.85 -2.56 2.45
C LEU A 58 -6.97 -1.06 2.75
N VAL A 59 -5.84 -0.40 2.92
CA VAL A 59 -5.72 1.06 2.89
C VAL A 59 -4.84 1.42 1.69
N THR A 60 -5.41 2.09 0.71
CA THR A 60 -4.65 2.55 -0.46
C THR A 60 -4.04 3.91 -0.19
N VAL A 61 -2.83 4.19 -0.69
CA VAL A 61 -2.13 5.43 -0.35
C VAL A 61 -1.81 6.25 -1.60
N PRO A 62 -2.73 7.13 -2.02
CA PRO A 62 -4.16 7.24 -1.64
C PRO A 62 -5.09 6.48 -2.60
N VAL A 63 -4.57 6.06 -3.76
CA VAL A 63 -5.22 5.34 -4.85
C VAL A 63 -4.54 4.00 -5.03
N ALA A 64 -5.24 2.99 -5.48
CA ALA A 64 -4.63 1.75 -5.91
C ALA A 64 -5.10 1.34 -7.31
N GLY A 65 -4.44 0.35 -7.87
CA GLY A 65 -4.77 -0.20 -9.17
C GLY A 65 -4.70 -1.72 -9.17
N LEU A 66 -3.84 -2.28 -10.02
CA LEU A 66 -3.74 -3.71 -10.29
C LEU A 66 -3.61 -4.56 -9.03
N GLN A 67 -2.78 -4.15 -8.06
CA GLN A 67 -2.57 -4.90 -6.82
C GLN A 67 -3.88 -5.08 -6.05
N ALA A 68 -4.60 -3.97 -5.83
CA ALA A 68 -5.87 -4.01 -5.12
C ALA A 68 -6.93 -4.81 -5.90
N ASP A 69 -7.01 -4.60 -7.21
CA ASP A 69 -7.99 -5.26 -8.06
C ASP A 69 -7.79 -6.79 -8.08
N ILE A 70 -6.52 -7.26 -8.13
CA ILE A 70 -6.20 -8.70 -8.03
C ILE A 70 -6.57 -9.25 -6.65
N LEU A 71 -6.18 -8.58 -5.56
CA LEU A 71 -6.50 -9.04 -4.20
C LEU A 71 -8.01 -9.11 -3.96
N ILE A 72 -8.77 -8.14 -4.46
CA ILE A 72 -10.24 -8.12 -4.38
C ILE A 72 -10.83 -9.26 -5.21
N GLY A 73 -10.40 -9.41 -6.45
CA GLY A 73 -10.88 -10.48 -7.34
C GLY A 73 -10.60 -11.87 -6.79
N ALA A 74 -9.45 -12.07 -6.13
CA ALA A 74 -9.08 -13.32 -5.47
C ALA A 74 -9.80 -13.56 -4.13
N GLY A 75 -10.72 -12.67 -3.72
CA GLY A 75 -11.48 -12.80 -2.48
C GLY A 75 -10.66 -12.62 -1.21
N CYS A 76 -9.52 -11.91 -1.31
CA CYS A 76 -8.64 -11.65 -0.17
C CYS A 76 -9.10 -10.48 0.71
N VAL A 77 -9.96 -9.59 0.18
CA VAL A 77 -10.31 -8.29 0.77
C VAL A 77 -11.76 -8.27 1.23
N SER A 78 -12.01 -7.83 2.47
CA SER A 78 -13.36 -7.58 3.00
C SER A 78 -13.69 -6.10 3.10
N VAL A 79 -12.68 -5.25 3.32
CA VAL A 79 -12.82 -3.80 3.45
C VAL A 79 -11.73 -3.11 2.65
N ILE A 80 -12.08 -2.05 1.96
CA ILE A 80 -11.10 -1.17 1.31
C ILE A 80 -11.35 0.28 1.68
N GLU A 81 -10.32 0.97 2.17
CA GLU A 81 -10.29 2.40 2.43
C GLU A 81 -9.48 3.07 1.31
N THR A 82 -10.16 3.80 0.42
CA THR A 82 -9.57 4.26 -0.83
C THR A 82 -10.23 5.53 -1.35
N SER A 83 -9.49 6.30 -2.13
CA SER A 83 -10.07 7.36 -2.97
C SER A 83 -10.42 6.87 -4.38
N ALA A 84 -9.76 5.82 -4.87
CA ALA A 84 -10.10 5.14 -6.11
C ALA A 84 -9.35 3.80 -6.25
N VAL A 85 -9.90 2.91 -7.08
CA VAL A 85 -9.17 1.75 -7.62
C VAL A 85 -9.24 1.85 -9.16
N THR A 86 -8.11 2.16 -9.78
CA THR A 86 -8.04 2.46 -11.22
C THR A 86 -6.81 1.80 -11.86
N LEU A 87 -6.99 1.33 -13.07
CA LEU A 87 -5.92 0.77 -13.93
C LEU A 87 -5.41 1.83 -14.93
N GLY A 88 -5.42 3.11 -14.54
CA GLY A 88 -4.99 4.21 -15.40
C GLY A 88 -5.85 4.32 -16.66
N GLU A 89 -5.25 4.25 -17.83
CA GLU A 89 -5.91 4.36 -19.13
C GLU A 89 -6.98 3.26 -19.38
N PHE A 90 -6.89 2.13 -18.67
CA PHE A 90 -7.86 1.03 -18.78
C PHE A 90 -9.10 1.24 -17.92
N GLY A 91 -9.18 2.34 -17.16
CA GLY A 91 -10.34 2.72 -16.35
C GLY A 91 -10.37 2.08 -14.97
N THR A 92 -11.57 2.00 -14.39
CA THR A 92 -11.79 1.42 -13.06
C THR A 92 -11.41 -0.06 -13.02
N GLY A 93 -10.81 -0.51 -11.90
CA GLY A 93 -10.51 -1.93 -11.68
C GLY A 93 -11.75 -2.81 -11.83
N PRO A 94 -11.78 -3.76 -12.79
CA PRO A 94 -12.99 -4.52 -13.10
C PRO A 94 -13.43 -5.44 -11.96
N ARG A 95 -12.49 -6.00 -11.19
CA ARG A 95 -12.83 -6.85 -10.04
C ARG A 95 -13.32 -6.03 -8.85
N PHE A 96 -12.75 -4.85 -8.63
CA PHE A 96 -13.27 -3.89 -7.67
C PHE A 96 -14.70 -3.48 -8.02
N ALA A 97 -14.93 -3.05 -9.26
CA ALA A 97 -16.28 -2.64 -9.70
C ALA A 97 -17.31 -3.77 -9.56
N ALA A 98 -16.94 -5.01 -9.87
CA ALA A 98 -17.80 -6.18 -9.68
C ALA A 98 -18.07 -6.43 -8.19
N ALA A 99 -17.03 -6.44 -7.35
CA ALA A 99 -17.16 -6.70 -5.92
C ALA A 99 -18.02 -5.67 -5.19
N VAL A 100 -17.94 -4.39 -5.58
CA VAL A 100 -18.79 -3.31 -5.04
C VAL A 100 -20.25 -3.54 -5.42
N ARG A 101 -20.55 -3.81 -6.69
CA ARG A 101 -21.92 -4.08 -7.14
C ARG A 101 -22.57 -5.28 -6.45
N GLU A 102 -21.78 -6.31 -6.17
CA GLU A 102 -22.20 -7.56 -5.54
C GLU A 102 -22.17 -7.50 -4.00
N GLY A 103 -21.75 -6.39 -3.42
CA GLY A 103 -21.65 -6.24 -1.96
C GLY A 103 -20.59 -7.12 -1.28
N ARG A 104 -19.62 -7.64 -2.06
CA ARG A 104 -18.56 -8.53 -1.54
C ARG A 104 -17.46 -7.78 -0.80
N VAL A 105 -17.29 -6.48 -1.05
CA VAL A 105 -16.30 -5.62 -0.41
C VAL A 105 -16.98 -4.38 0.12
N ARG A 106 -16.72 -4.05 1.40
CA ARG A 106 -17.14 -2.80 2.01
C ARG A 106 -16.16 -1.70 1.61
N VAL A 107 -16.65 -0.63 0.98
CA VAL A 107 -15.85 0.54 0.64
C VAL A 107 -15.97 1.58 1.77
N LEU A 108 -14.83 2.01 2.30
CA LEU A 108 -14.69 3.19 3.12
C LEU A 108 -14.18 4.32 2.22
N ASP A 109 -15.14 5.07 1.69
CA ASP A 109 -14.88 6.14 0.74
C ASP A 109 -14.04 7.25 1.37
N ALA A 110 -13.05 7.76 0.64
CA ALA A 110 -12.14 8.79 1.12
C ALA A 110 -11.64 9.66 -0.03
N THR A 111 -11.06 10.81 0.30
CA THR A 111 -10.31 11.63 -0.66
C THR A 111 -8.81 11.42 -0.47
N CYS A 112 -8.02 11.71 -1.52
CA CYS A 112 -6.57 11.62 -1.43
C CYS A 112 -5.99 12.41 -0.24
N PRO A 113 -6.37 13.69 0.00
CA PRO A 113 -5.90 14.44 1.16
C PRO A 113 -6.30 13.81 2.49
N ALA A 114 -7.50 13.20 2.58
CA ALA A 114 -7.97 12.60 3.82
C ALA A 114 -7.15 11.36 4.21
N ILE A 115 -6.83 10.49 3.25
CA ILE A 115 -5.99 9.31 3.49
C ILE A 115 -4.60 9.73 3.94
N HIS A 116 -3.97 10.68 3.23
CA HIS A 116 -2.64 11.17 3.61
C HIS A 116 -2.64 11.82 5.00
N ALA A 117 -3.60 12.68 5.30
CA ALA A 117 -3.71 13.33 6.60
C ALA A 117 -3.91 12.31 7.73
N ALA A 118 -4.79 11.32 7.54
CA ALA A 118 -5.04 10.28 8.53
C ALA A 118 -3.81 9.36 8.75
N LEU A 119 -3.05 9.04 7.68
CA LEU A 119 -1.77 8.32 7.80
C LEU A 119 -0.71 9.15 8.52
N GLN A 120 -0.60 10.45 8.22
CA GLN A 120 0.30 11.36 8.93
C GLN A 120 -0.04 11.45 10.42
N ALA A 121 -1.32 11.43 10.78
CA ALA A 121 -1.71 11.32 12.18
C ALA A 121 -1.20 10.01 12.81
N GLY A 122 -1.30 8.88 12.09
CA GLY A 122 -0.75 7.59 12.50
C GLY A 122 0.76 7.62 12.68
N GLU A 123 1.48 8.17 11.71
CA GLU A 123 2.94 8.38 11.71
C GLU A 123 3.40 9.15 12.95
N LYS A 124 2.71 10.25 13.26
CA LYS A 124 3.07 11.16 14.37
C LYS A 124 2.53 10.74 15.73
N GLY A 125 1.78 9.63 15.81
CA GLY A 125 1.15 9.18 17.04
C GLY A 125 -0.04 10.05 17.50
N LEU A 126 -0.56 10.91 16.61
CA LEU A 126 -1.73 11.73 16.88
C LEU A 126 -3.01 10.90 16.86
N PRO A 127 -4.05 11.24 17.64
CA PRO A 127 -5.33 10.52 17.62
C PRO A 127 -6.12 10.78 16.33
N PHE A 128 -6.00 11.97 15.77
CA PHE A 128 -6.67 12.42 14.55
C PHE A 128 -5.90 13.54 13.86
N MET A 129 -6.29 13.86 12.62
CA MET A 129 -5.84 15.04 11.88
C MET A 129 -7.05 15.91 11.53
N PRO A 130 -7.04 17.23 11.80
CA PRO A 130 -8.08 18.15 11.33
C PRO A 130 -7.91 18.46 9.85
N LEU A 131 -9.02 18.53 9.11
CA LEU A 131 -9.03 18.87 7.67
C LEU A 131 -10.27 19.71 7.34
N ARG A 132 -10.15 20.72 6.45
CA ARG A 132 -11.30 21.51 5.95
C ARG A 132 -11.88 20.96 4.63
N GLY A 133 -11.11 20.19 3.88
CA GLY A 133 -11.38 19.88 2.49
C GLY A 133 -12.54 18.93 2.18
N LEU A 134 -13.31 18.47 3.16
CA LEU A 134 -14.39 17.49 2.98
C LEU A 134 -15.78 18.07 3.27
N LEU A 135 -15.84 19.30 3.76
CA LEU A 135 -17.09 19.95 4.11
C LEU A 135 -18.01 20.10 2.89
N GLY A 136 -19.29 19.79 3.08
CA GLY A 136 -20.28 19.85 2.00
C GLY A 136 -20.24 18.70 0.98
N THR A 137 -19.40 17.68 1.20
CA THR A 137 -19.32 16.51 0.33
C THR A 137 -20.12 15.34 0.85
N ASP A 138 -20.57 14.45 -0.06
CA ASP A 138 -21.26 13.21 0.30
C ASP A 138 -20.37 12.18 1.01
N VAL A 139 -19.04 12.34 0.89
CA VAL A 139 -18.08 11.47 1.58
C VAL A 139 -18.32 11.47 3.10
N LEU A 140 -18.64 12.61 3.70
CA LEU A 140 -18.93 12.69 5.12
C LEU A 140 -20.14 11.85 5.55
N ARG A 141 -21.14 11.69 4.66
CA ARG A 141 -22.32 10.84 4.94
C ARG A 141 -21.95 9.37 5.00
N ASN A 142 -20.93 8.96 4.25
CA ASN A 142 -20.46 7.58 4.18
C ASN A 142 -19.42 7.25 5.27
N ARG A 143 -18.97 8.27 6.02
CA ARG A 143 -17.90 8.16 7.04
C ARG A 143 -18.39 8.71 8.40
N PRO A 144 -19.33 8.03 9.06
CA PRO A 144 -19.94 8.53 10.32
C PRO A 144 -18.93 8.62 11.48
N GLU A 145 -17.78 7.96 11.40
CA GLU A 145 -16.69 8.09 12.34
C GLU A 145 -15.91 9.41 12.20
N TRP A 146 -16.01 10.09 11.07
CA TRP A 146 -15.45 11.42 10.87
C TRP A 146 -16.35 12.48 11.50
N LYS A 147 -15.82 13.25 12.44
CA LYS A 147 -16.61 14.23 13.18
C LYS A 147 -16.35 15.63 12.63
N VAL A 148 -17.40 16.39 12.45
CA VAL A 148 -17.32 17.83 12.15
C VAL A 148 -17.47 18.58 13.47
N ILE A 149 -16.52 19.47 13.75
CA ILE A 149 -16.56 20.37 14.92
C ILE A 149 -16.22 21.79 14.49
N ASP A 150 -16.58 22.78 15.29
CA ASP A 150 -16.04 24.12 15.12
C ASP A 150 -14.57 24.16 15.54
N ASN A 151 -13.72 24.86 14.80
CA ASN A 151 -12.28 24.92 15.07
C ASN A 151 -12.01 25.59 16.43
N PRO A 152 -11.50 24.86 17.43
CA PRO A 152 -11.24 25.44 18.76
C PRO A 152 -10.09 26.46 18.75
N CYS A 153 -9.30 26.52 17.68
CA CYS A 153 -8.15 27.43 17.54
C CYS A 153 -8.46 28.60 16.59
N ARG A 154 -9.73 28.84 16.26
CA ARG A 154 -10.10 30.00 15.41
C ARG A 154 -9.83 31.34 16.11
N ALA A 155 -9.62 32.38 15.32
CA ALA A 155 -9.52 33.74 15.85
C ALA A 155 -10.84 34.17 16.50
N ALA A 156 -10.75 34.98 17.56
CA ALA A 156 -11.93 35.39 18.36
C ALA A 156 -12.94 36.23 17.55
N ASP A 157 -12.51 36.90 16.52
CA ASP A 157 -13.30 37.74 15.60
C ASP A 157 -13.75 36.98 14.33
N GLY A 158 -13.38 35.69 14.21
CA GLY A 158 -13.77 34.82 13.10
C GLY A 158 -15.22 34.34 13.20
N GLY A 159 -15.88 34.18 12.05
CA GLY A 159 -17.16 33.50 11.93
C GLY A 159 -17.04 31.99 12.22
N GLU A 160 -18.05 31.19 11.84
CA GLU A 160 -18.00 29.74 11.93
C GLU A 160 -16.79 29.21 11.12
N ASP A 161 -16.02 28.31 11.72
CA ASP A 161 -14.85 27.65 11.09
C ASP A 161 -14.92 26.13 11.27
N PRO A 162 -15.84 25.45 10.60
CA PRO A 162 -15.98 24.01 10.74
C PRO A 162 -14.79 23.26 10.20
N ILE A 163 -14.37 22.20 10.91
CA ILE A 163 -13.29 21.29 10.51
C ILE A 163 -13.74 19.85 10.68
N VAL A 164 -13.20 18.96 9.84
CA VAL A 164 -13.43 17.51 9.94
C VAL A 164 -12.26 16.89 10.70
N LEU A 165 -12.56 16.08 11.71
CA LEU A 165 -11.56 15.28 12.42
C LEU A 165 -11.45 13.91 11.78
N LEU A 166 -10.31 13.62 11.20
CA LEU A 166 -9.98 12.34 10.57
C LEU A 166 -9.26 11.45 11.58
N PRO A 167 -9.86 10.35 12.07
CA PRO A 167 -9.16 9.40 12.94
C PRO A 167 -7.87 8.89 12.29
N ALA A 168 -6.83 8.72 13.08
CA ALA A 168 -5.54 8.26 12.59
C ALA A 168 -5.65 6.87 11.95
N ILE A 169 -5.11 6.71 10.74
CA ILE A 169 -4.92 5.41 10.10
C ILE A 169 -3.60 4.84 10.62
N ARG A 170 -3.68 3.68 11.28
CA ARG A 170 -2.54 2.89 11.76
C ARG A 170 -2.63 1.49 11.19
N PRO A 171 -1.96 1.23 10.05
CA PRO A 171 -1.95 -0.10 9.46
C PRO A 171 -1.27 -1.13 10.36
N ASP A 172 -1.71 -2.37 10.33
CA ASP A 172 -0.97 -3.47 10.93
C ASP A 172 0.29 -3.73 10.12
N THR A 173 0.17 -3.64 8.78
CA THR A 173 1.26 -3.87 7.85
C THR A 173 1.32 -2.80 6.77
N ALA A 174 2.51 -2.26 6.49
CA ALA A 174 2.83 -1.59 5.24
C ALA A 174 3.56 -2.56 4.32
N LEU A 175 3.15 -2.63 3.04
CA LEU A 175 3.75 -3.52 2.05
C LEU A 175 4.09 -2.74 0.79
N PHE A 176 5.37 -2.71 0.42
CA PHE A 176 5.82 -2.07 -0.82
C PHE A 176 7.07 -2.73 -1.39
N HIS A 177 7.45 -2.32 -2.59
CA HIS A 177 8.64 -2.74 -3.31
C HIS A 177 9.57 -1.56 -3.50
N ALA A 178 10.89 -1.78 -3.39
CA ALA A 178 11.90 -0.73 -3.51
C ALA A 178 13.09 -1.17 -4.38
N PRO A 179 13.85 -0.21 -4.95
CA PRO A 179 14.98 -0.54 -5.80
C PRO A 179 16.15 -1.22 -5.07
N LEU A 180 16.37 -0.87 -3.79
CA LEU A 180 17.58 -1.24 -3.09
C LEU A 180 17.35 -1.26 -1.57
N ALA A 181 17.93 -2.22 -0.88
CA ALA A 181 18.18 -2.19 0.55
C ALA A 181 19.68 -2.38 0.82
N ASP A 182 20.14 -2.05 2.02
CA ASP A 182 21.47 -2.41 2.49
C ASP A 182 21.41 -3.60 3.47
N ARG A 183 22.58 -4.09 3.87
CA ARG A 183 22.71 -5.20 4.83
C ARG A 183 22.23 -4.85 6.24
N GLN A 184 22.10 -3.57 6.57
CA GLN A 184 21.56 -3.10 7.84
C GLN A 184 20.02 -3.07 7.83
N GLY A 185 19.39 -3.25 6.66
CA GLY A 185 17.94 -3.23 6.49
C GLY A 185 17.38 -1.83 6.21
N ASN A 186 18.22 -0.85 5.91
CA ASN A 186 17.78 0.43 5.37
C ASN A 186 17.28 0.23 3.93
N VAL A 187 16.23 0.95 3.54
CA VAL A 187 15.58 0.77 2.23
C VAL A 187 15.53 2.08 1.47
N PHE A 188 16.09 2.10 0.26
CA PHE A 188 16.04 3.28 -0.61
C PHE A 188 14.73 3.33 -1.38
N ILE A 189 13.96 4.38 -1.17
CA ILE A 189 12.67 4.67 -1.82
C ILE A 189 12.73 5.91 -2.73
N GLY A 190 13.86 6.60 -2.75
CA GLY A 190 14.03 7.83 -3.52
C GLY A 190 13.05 8.92 -3.11
N ARG A 191 12.33 9.47 -4.08
CA ARG A 191 11.38 10.59 -3.87
C ARG A 191 9.98 10.16 -3.41
N LYS A 192 9.74 8.86 -3.17
CA LYS A 192 8.41 8.30 -2.85
C LYS A 192 8.10 8.43 -1.36
N ARG A 193 7.85 9.68 -0.91
CA ARG A 193 7.63 10.02 0.51
C ARG A 193 6.45 9.31 1.15
N GLU A 194 5.44 8.96 0.37
CA GLU A 194 4.29 8.18 0.82
C GLU A 194 4.70 6.82 1.41
N LEU A 195 5.76 6.18 0.88
CA LEU A 195 6.29 4.92 1.43
C LEU A 195 6.89 5.12 2.82
N LEU A 196 7.54 6.26 3.06
CA LEU A 196 8.07 6.63 4.37
C LEU A 196 6.94 6.81 5.38
N THR A 197 5.89 7.57 5.00
CA THR A 197 4.70 7.77 5.85
C THR A 197 4.01 6.44 6.16
N MET A 198 3.88 5.54 5.16
CA MET A 198 3.34 4.20 5.37
C MET A 198 4.16 3.40 6.38
N ALA A 199 5.49 3.39 6.22
CA ALA A 199 6.40 2.68 7.12
C ALA A 199 6.34 3.21 8.56
N HIS A 200 6.24 4.53 8.72
CA HIS A 200 6.15 5.17 10.03
C HIS A 200 4.79 4.95 10.71
N ALA A 201 3.69 4.92 9.95
CA ALA A 201 2.35 4.73 10.47
C ALA A 201 2.04 3.27 10.84
N ALA A 202 2.66 2.30 10.16
CA ALA A 202 2.38 0.88 10.33
C ALA A 202 3.06 0.27 11.56
N ARG A 203 2.49 -0.83 12.07
CA ARG A 203 3.11 -1.64 13.13
C ARG A 203 4.31 -2.43 12.63
N GLN A 204 4.21 -2.99 11.42
CA GLN A 204 5.29 -3.66 10.72
C GLN A 204 5.37 -3.16 9.27
N THR A 205 6.58 -3.18 8.72
CA THR A 205 6.84 -2.84 7.33
C THR A 205 7.54 -4.00 6.63
N LEU A 206 6.93 -4.49 5.58
CA LEU A 206 7.42 -5.59 4.76
C LEU A 206 7.81 -5.05 3.39
N VAL A 207 9.05 -5.25 3.02
CA VAL A 207 9.60 -4.69 1.79
C VAL A 207 10.18 -5.78 0.91
N THR A 208 9.77 -5.80 -0.35
CA THR A 208 10.54 -6.51 -1.38
C THR A 208 11.48 -5.55 -2.07
N VAL A 209 12.67 -6.00 -2.45
CA VAL A 209 13.67 -5.16 -3.13
C VAL A 209 14.25 -5.87 -4.34
N GLU A 210 14.74 -5.08 -5.31
CA GLU A 210 15.46 -5.63 -6.46
C GLU A 210 16.77 -6.29 -6.05
N GLU A 211 17.48 -5.65 -5.12
CA GLU A 211 18.81 -6.08 -4.66
C GLU A 211 19.13 -5.58 -3.26
N ILE A 212 20.14 -6.20 -2.64
CA ILE A 212 20.73 -5.76 -1.37
C ILE A 212 22.18 -5.36 -1.66
N GLY A 213 22.49 -4.09 -1.40
CA GLY A 213 23.84 -3.52 -1.52
C GLY A 213 24.69 -3.78 -0.29
N GLU A 214 26.02 -3.75 -0.48
CA GLU A 214 27.00 -3.92 0.60
C GLU A 214 27.22 -2.64 1.41
N ALA A 215 27.19 -1.46 0.75
CA ALA A 215 27.40 -0.18 1.39
C ALA A 215 26.18 0.28 2.19
N ASN A 216 26.43 0.97 3.31
CA ASN A 216 25.37 1.62 4.07
C ASN A 216 24.77 2.77 3.25
N LEU A 217 23.45 2.76 3.05
CA LEU A 217 22.75 3.75 2.24
C LEU A 217 22.82 5.19 2.80
N PHE A 218 23.10 5.35 4.10
CA PHE A 218 23.27 6.66 4.70
C PHE A 218 24.65 7.26 4.46
N ASP A 219 25.64 6.46 4.05
CA ASP A 219 26.99 6.96 3.75
C ASP A 219 27.07 7.64 2.38
N ASP A 220 26.04 7.43 1.52
CA ASP A 220 25.90 8.09 0.23
C ASP A 220 24.96 9.31 0.34
N PRO A 221 25.52 10.55 0.23
CA PRO A 221 24.73 11.79 0.34
C PRO A 221 23.62 11.92 -0.72
N GLU A 222 23.75 11.28 -1.88
CA GLU A 222 22.73 11.30 -2.93
C GLU A 222 21.55 10.39 -2.61
N LEU A 223 21.78 9.32 -1.87
CA LEU A 223 20.74 8.33 -1.50
C LEU A 223 20.13 8.63 -0.13
N ALA A 224 20.90 9.11 0.82
CA ALA A 224 20.52 9.25 2.24
C ALA A 224 19.16 9.92 2.46
N ALA A 225 18.83 10.97 1.70
CA ALA A 225 17.55 11.70 1.78
C ALA A 225 16.34 10.87 1.33
N GLY A 226 16.56 9.79 0.59
CA GLY A 226 15.52 8.87 0.07
C GLY A 226 15.48 7.54 0.79
N VAL A 227 16.05 7.42 1.99
CA VAL A 227 16.14 6.16 2.73
C VAL A 227 15.08 6.06 3.82
N VAL A 228 14.42 4.90 3.90
CA VAL A 228 13.65 4.47 5.07
C VAL A 228 14.63 3.77 6.02
N PRO A 229 14.84 4.29 7.25
CA PRO A 229 15.74 3.67 8.22
C PRO A 229 15.27 2.27 8.63
N ALA A 230 16.22 1.37 8.86
CA ALA A 230 15.99 -0.02 9.24
C ALA A 230 15.06 -0.17 10.46
N ILE A 231 15.07 0.80 11.39
CA ILE A 231 14.19 0.81 12.57
C ILE A 231 12.69 0.77 12.23
N TYR A 232 12.31 1.18 11.02
CA TYR A 232 10.92 1.15 10.52
C TYR A 232 10.64 -0.05 9.61
N VAL A 233 11.66 -0.85 9.29
CA VAL A 233 11.55 -2.01 8.40
C VAL A 233 11.56 -3.29 9.22
N THR A 234 10.57 -4.16 9.02
CA THR A 234 10.46 -5.40 9.79
C THR A 234 11.08 -6.58 9.06
N ARG A 235 10.90 -6.66 7.72
CA ARG A 235 11.46 -7.73 6.88
C ARG A 235 11.77 -7.19 5.49
N VAL A 236 12.85 -7.71 4.91
CA VAL A 236 13.24 -7.46 3.52
C VAL A 236 13.38 -8.80 2.80
N ALA A 237 12.81 -8.90 1.59
CA ALA A 237 13.01 -10.03 0.70
C ALA A 237 13.49 -9.54 -0.68
N VAL A 238 14.43 -10.26 -1.29
CA VAL A 238 14.85 -9.96 -2.66
C VAL A 238 13.82 -10.50 -3.64
N ALA A 239 13.36 -9.64 -4.54
CA ALA A 239 12.42 -9.95 -5.60
C ALA A 239 12.81 -9.17 -6.86
N ARG A 240 13.70 -9.70 -7.67
CA ARG A 240 14.09 -9.08 -8.95
C ARG A 240 12.86 -8.90 -9.82
N ARG A 241 12.70 -7.68 -10.39
CA ARG A 241 11.50 -7.26 -11.12
C ARG A 241 10.21 -7.45 -10.30
N GLY A 242 10.30 -7.28 -8.97
CA GLY A 242 9.25 -7.58 -8.01
C GLY A 242 7.99 -6.73 -8.13
N ALA A 243 8.02 -5.60 -8.86
CA ALA A 243 6.86 -4.80 -9.17
C ALA A 243 6.13 -5.23 -10.47
N ARG A 244 6.72 -6.11 -11.32
CA ARG A 244 6.10 -6.53 -12.58
C ARG A 244 4.68 -7.10 -12.38
N PRO A 245 3.73 -6.76 -13.26
CA PRO A 245 3.83 -6.04 -14.55
C PRO A 245 3.89 -4.51 -14.44
N LEU A 246 3.89 -3.96 -13.24
CA LEU A 246 3.99 -2.52 -13.00
C LEU A 246 5.45 -2.03 -13.14
N ALA A 247 5.59 -0.72 -13.27
CA ALA A 247 6.90 -0.07 -13.35
C ALA A 247 7.59 0.02 -11.99
N LEU A 248 8.91 0.10 -12.01
CA LEU A 248 9.73 0.59 -10.91
C LEU A 248 10.58 1.76 -11.41
N THR A 249 10.31 2.95 -10.89
CA THR A 249 10.98 4.19 -11.31
C THR A 249 12.49 4.06 -11.27
N GLY A 250 13.18 4.38 -12.38
CA GLY A 250 14.62 4.28 -12.51
C GLY A 250 15.17 2.88 -12.75
N ARG A 251 14.31 1.84 -12.83
CA ARG A 251 14.70 0.45 -13.08
C ARG A 251 14.07 -0.12 -14.36
N TYR A 252 12.74 -0.07 -14.47
CA TYR A 252 12.03 -0.60 -15.65
C TYR A 252 10.64 0.02 -15.80
N GLY A 253 10.14 0.08 -17.03
CA GLY A 253 8.79 0.50 -17.38
C GLY A 253 7.72 -0.57 -17.11
N PRO A 254 6.43 -0.26 -17.27
CA PRO A 254 5.34 -1.23 -17.15
C PRO A 254 5.32 -2.23 -18.31
N ASP A 255 4.67 -3.35 -18.10
CA ASP A 255 4.29 -4.31 -19.15
C ASP A 255 2.87 -3.95 -19.63
N GLU A 256 2.78 -3.06 -20.60
CA GLU A 256 1.50 -2.55 -21.10
C GLU A 256 0.65 -3.66 -21.74
N GLN A 257 1.27 -4.66 -22.36
CA GLN A 257 0.55 -5.77 -22.96
C GLN A 257 -0.13 -6.63 -21.90
N MET A 258 0.59 -6.93 -20.80
CA MET A 258 0.03 -7.67 -19.68
C MET A 258 -1.05 -6.88 -18.96
N LEU A 259 -0.89 -5.57 -18.80
CA LEU A 259 -1.90 -4.68 -18.20
C LEU A 259 -3.18 -4.63 -19.06
N ALA A 260 -3.05 -4.45 -20.37
CA ALA A 260 -4.18 -4.47 -21.30
C ALA A 260 -4.90 -5.83 -21.29
N ARG A 261 -4.12 -6.93 -21.27
CA ARG A 261 -4.65 -8.30 -21.17
C ARG A 261 -5.43 -8.50 -19.86
N TYR A 262 -4.88 -8.08 -18.73
CA TYR A 262 -5.57 -8.12 -17.45
C TYR A 262 -6.87 -7.35 -17.49
N ALA A 263 -6.84 -6.09 -17.92
CA ALA A 263 -8.01 -5.22 -17.98
C ALA A 263 -9.15 -5.80 -18.83
N LYS A 264 -8.80 -6.57 -19.87
CA LYS A 264 -9.76 -7.29 -20.71
C LYS A 264 -10.32 -8.54 -20.02
N LEU A 265 -9.43 -9.42 -19.53
CA LEU A 265 -9.82 -10.73 -18.96
C LEU A 265 -10.56 -10.57 -17.64
N ALA A 266 -10.13 -9.64 -16.79
CA ALA A 266 -10.71 -9.43 -15.47
C ALA A 266 -12.15 -8.87 -15.46
N ARG A 267 -12.73 -8.58 -16.63
CA ARG A 267 -14.15 -8.19 -16.76
C ARG A 267 -15.11 -9.34 -16.48
N SER A 268 -14.65 -10.58 -16.61
CA SER A 268 -15.44 -11.77 -16.29
C SER A 268 -14.77 -12.60 -15.19
N GLU A 269 -15.56 -13.37 -14.42
CA GLU A 269 -15.04 -14.26 -13.38
C GLU A 269 -14.09 -15.31 -13.98
N GLN A 270 -14.51 -15.94 -15.09
CA GLN A 270 -13.70 -16.96 -15.76
C GLN A 270 -12.39 -16.39 -16.30
N GLY A 271 -12.44 -15.24 -16.98
CA GLY A 271 -11.23 -14.61 -17.52
C GLY A 271 -10.26 -14.19 -16.42
N PHE A 272 -10.77 -13.67 -15.29
CA PHE A 272 -9.97 -13.37 -14.12
C PHE A 272 -9.33 -14.63 -13.52
N ALA A 273 -10.10 -15.71 -13.36
CA ALA A 273 -9.58 -16.97 -12.83
C ALA A 273 -8.46 -17.56 -13.71
N ASP A 274 -8.64 -17.49 -15.04
CA ASP A 274 -7.63 -17.93 -16.00
C ASP A 274 -6.35 -17.07 -15.92
N PHE A 275 -6.51 -15.75 -15.86
CA PHE A 275 -5.38 -14.83 -15.70
C PHE A 275 -4.61 -15.12 -14.39
N VAL A 276 -5.31 -15.23 -13.26
CA VAL A 276 -4.66 -15.49 -11.95
C VAL A 276 -3.95 -16.83 -11.97
N ARG A 277 -4.55 -17.89 -12.53
CA ARG A 277 -3.92 -19.20 -12.63
C ARG A 277 -2.59 -19.12 -13.38
N GLU A 278 -2.55 -18.48 -14.55
CA GLU A 278 -1.35 -18.28 -15.32
C GLU A 278 -0.33 -17.41 -14.56
N TRP A 279 -0.80 -16.29 -13.97
CA TRP A 279 0.05 -15.38 -13.23
C TRP A 279 0.70 -16.04 -12.00
N LEU A 280 -0.01 -16.93 -11.30
CA LEU A 280 0.53 -17.70 -10.19
C LEU A 280 1.49 -18.80 -10.64
N ALA A 281 1.30 -19.36 -11.83
CA ALA A 281 2.17 -20.40 -12.39
C ALA A 281 3.48 -19.85 -12.97
N CYS A 282 3.52 -18.57 -13.39
CA CYS A 282 4.73 -17.95 -13.89
C CYS A 282 5.80 -17.85 -12.79
N ASP A 283 6.98 -18.40 -13.04
CA ASP A 283 8.15 -18.17 -12.20
C ASP A 283 8.54 -16.69 -12.28
N PRO A 284 8.74 -16.00 -11.14
CA PRO A 284 9.20 -14.61 -11.14
C PRO A 284 10.49 -14.38 -11.94
N ILE A 285 11.32 -15.41 -12.07
CA ILE A 285 12.59 -15.38 -12.82
C ILE A 285 12.35 -15.52 -14.33
N ALA A 286 11.29 -16.19 -14.79
CA ALA A 286 10.99 -16.40 -16.22
C ALA A 286 10.47 -15.14 -16.94
N LEU A 287 10.13 -14.07 -16.22
CA LEU A 287 9.76 -12.76 -16.78
C LEU A 287 11.00 -11.93 -17.19
N THR A 288 12.16 -12.55 -17.34
CA THR A 288 13.45 -11.90 -17.61
C THR A 288 13.87 -11.91 -19.07
N ALA A 289 13.04 -12.42 -19.98
CA ALA A 289 13.31 -12.38 -21.43
C ALA A 289 12.63 -11.19 -22.10
#